data_39bf79cacf59816337ed1fa833ac8771
#
_entry.id   39bf79cacf59816337ed1fa833ac8771
#
_cell.length_a   1.000
_cell.length_b   1.000
_cell.length_c   1.000
_cell.angle_alpha   90.00
_cell.angle_beta   90.00
_cell.angle_gamma   90.00
#
_symmetry.space_group_name_H-M   'P 1'
#
loop_
_entity.id
_entity.type
_entity.pdbx_description
1 polymer ?
#
loop_
_entity_poly.entity_id
_entity_poly.type
_entity_poly.pdbx_seq_one_letter_code
_entity_poly.pdbx_strand_id
1 'polypeptide(L)'
;NQLPASVNINFIKPIPAVGWNVPDYLEKYILENIHYNRSDLIALPPLLGSTSASIYQDRHKIFSAMTAIQRKNLHFIDTFSLFCPKRTDDERRCLVHQNGNPFYFDDNHLSNFGANLLIEFMQKSQPQLF
;
A
#
# COMPACT_ATOMS: atom_id res chain seq x y z
N ASN A 1 -8.13 -24.65 -20.31
CA ASN A 1 -9.38 -23.99 -19.91
C ASN A 1 -9.16 -22.47 -19.88
N GLN A 2 -9.78 -21.74 -20.80
CA GLN A 2 -9.77 -20.28 -20.80
C GLN A 2 -11.01 -19.78 -20.04
N LEU A 3 -10.84 -18.76 -19.19
CA LEU A 3 -11.98 -18.10 -18.56
C LEU A 3 -12.85 -17.44 -19.62
N PRO A 4 -14.20 -17.51 -19.48
CA PRO A 4 -15.12 -16.83 -20.38
C PRO A 4 -14.83 -15.33 -20.46
N ALA A 5 -15.03 -14.72 -21.61
CA ALA A 5 -14.82 -13.29 -21.80
C ALA A 5 -15.77 -12.41 -20.96
N SER A 6 -16.87 -12.99 -20.47
CA SER A 6 -17.83 -12.33 -19.56
C SER A 6 -17.35 -12.22 -18.11
N VAL A 7 -16.26 -12.92 -17.74
CA VAL A 7 -15.72 -12.86 -16.37
C VAL A 7 -14.75 -11.69 -16.27
N ASN A 8 -15.04 -10.72 -15.42
CA ASN A 8 -14.10 -9.67 -15.07
C ASN A 8 -13.06 -10.21 -14.09
N ILE A 9 -11.79 -9.99 -14.42
CA ILE A 9 -10.65 -10.39 -13.60
C ILE A 9 -10.03 -9.13 -13.02
N ASN A 10 -10.03 -9.03 -11.70
CA ASN A 10 -9.39 -7.93 -11.00
C ASN A 10 -8.15 -8.45 -10.29
N PHE A 11 -7.01 -7.95 -10.72
CA PHE A 11 -5.72 -8.35 -10.20
C PHE A 11 -5.18 -7.25 -9.28
N ILE A 12 -5.13 -7.55 -7.98
CA ILE A 12 -4.50 -6.64 -7.01
C ILE A 12 -2.99 -6.85 -7.11
N LYS A 13 -2.27 -5.79 -7.47
CA LYS A 13 -0.79 -5.83 -7.44
C LYS A 13 -0.31 -6.08 -6.01
N PRO A 14 0.88 -6.67 -5.82
CA PRO A 14 1.43 -6.89 -4.49
C PRO A 14 1.48 -5.63 -3.65
N ILE A 15 1.29 -5.80 -2.36
CA ILE A 15 1.47 -4.74 -1.40
C ILE A 15 2.97 -4.39 -1.32
N PRO A 16 3.35 -3.10 -1.35
CA PRO A 16 4.74 -2.70 -1.20
C PRO A 16 5.28 -3.11 0.16
N ALA A 17 6.38 -3.88 0.19
CA ALA A 17 7.08 -4.18 1.43
C ALA A 17 7.84 -2.93 1.92
N VAL A 18 7.74 -2.63 3.20
CA VAL A 18 8.39 -1.45 3.80
C VAL A 18 9.76 -1.74 4.41
N GLY A 19 10.11 -3.02 4.51
CA GLY A 19 11.47 -3.48 4.85
C GLY A 19 11.78 -3.55 6.34
N TRP A 20 10.81 -3.29 7.22
CA TRP A 20 10.93 -3.40 8.67
C TRP A 20 9.56 -3.57 9.33
N ASN A 21 9.53 -4.15 10.54
CA ASN A 21 8.29 -4.39 11.28
C ASN A 21 7.67 -3.05 11.70
N VAL A 22 6.51 -2.73 11.11
CA VAL A 22 5.87 -1.42 11.28
C VAL A 22 5.33 -1.22 12.70
N PRO A 23 4.62 -2.15 13.32
CA PRO A 23 4.15 -2.01 14.70
C PRO A 23 5.28 -1.75 15.69
N ASP A 24 6.34 -2.56 15.65
CA ASP A 24 7.47 -2.43 16.59
C ASP A 24 8.17 -1.09 16.46
N TYR A 25 8.37 -0.62 15.22
CA TYR A 25 9.00 0.67 14.98
C TYR A 25 8.10 1.82 15.42
N LEU A 26 6.81 1.74 15.13
CA LEU A 26 5.83 2.76 15.48
C LEU A 26 5.68 2.86 16.99
N GLU A 27 5.61 1.72 17.70
CA GLU A 27 5.60 1.68 19.16
C GLU A 27 6.85 2.34 19.76
N LYS A 28 8.03 1.96 19.29
CA LYS A 28 9.29 2.56 19.71
C LYS A 28 9.31 4.06 19.47
N TYR A 29 8.88 4.50 18.28
CA TYR A 29 8.83 5.92 17.94
C TYR A 29 7.89 6.70 18.86
N ILE A 30 6.72 6.13 19.18
CA ILE A 30 5.74 6.71 20.10
C ILE A 30 6.34 6.83 21.49
N LEU A 31 6.95 5.76 22.01
CA LEU A 31 7.55 5.74 23.34
C LEU A 31 8.69 6.75 23.49
N GLU A 32 9.48 6.96 22.43
CA GLU A 32 10.64 7.87 22.46
C GLU A 32 10.26 9.35 22.25
N ASN A 33 9.19 9.65 21.51
CA ASN A 33 8.91 11.00 21.02
C ASN A 33 7.58 11.59 21.48
N ILE A 34 6.71 10.80 22.09
CA ILE A 34 5.35 11.24 22.44
C ILE A 34 5.09 11.10 23.92
N HIS A 35 4.73 12.21 24.57
CA HIS A 35 4.24 12.23 25.93
C HIS A 35 2.73 11.91 25.93
N TYR A 36 2.39 10.62 25.83
CA TYR A 36 1.09 9.95 26.07
C TYR A 36 -0.20 10.79 25.97
N ASN A 37 -0.31 11.67 24.99
CA ASN A 37 -1.53 12.38 24.73
C ASN A 37 -2.11 11.92 23.37
N ARG A 38 -3.39 11.55 23.34
CA ARG A 38 -4.06 11.06 22.13
C ARG A 38 -4.00 12.08 20.97
N SER A 39 -3.96 13.37 21.27
CA SER A 39 -3.79 14.43 20.28
C SER A 39 -2.45 14.35 19.55
N ASP A 40 -1.41 13.85 20.21
CA ASP A 40 -0.06 13.77 19.64
C ASP A 40 0.05 12.62 18.62
N LEU A 41 -0.76 11.56 18.80
CA LEU A 41 -0.87 10.46 17.82
C LEU A 41 -1.44 10.93 16.48
N ILE A 42 -2.33 11.91 16.51
CA ILE A 42 -2.93 12.50 15.29
C ILE A 42 -1.92 13.40 14.57
N ALA A 43 -0.99 14.00 15.31
CA ALA A 43 0.05 14.87 14.81
C ALA A 43 1.35 14.13 14.41
N LEU A 44 1.38 12.78 14.49
CA LEU A 44 2.54 11.99 14.11
C LEU A 44 2.99 12.33 12.68
N PRO A 45 4.28 12.64 12.50
CA PRO A 45 4.81 12.86 11.15
C PRO A 45 4.65 11.59 10.32
N PRO A 46 4.46 11.71 9.00
CA PRO A 46 4.38 10.55 8.13
C PRO A 46 5.71 9.78 8.17
N LEU A 47 5.72 8.63 8.82
CA LEU A 47 6.87 7.73 8.81
C LEU A 47 6.92 7.01 7.45
N LEU A 48 8.12 6.86 6.93
CA LEU A 48 8.35 6.34 5.59
C LEU A 48 9.06 5.00 5.65
N GLY A 49 8.56 4.02 4.92
CA GLY A 49 9.23 2.75 4.69
C GLY A 49 10.51 2.91 3.87
N SER A 50 11.38 1.92 3.95
CA SER A 50 12.63 1.87 3.18
C SER A 50 12.43 1.55 1.70
N THR A 51 11.25 1.03 1.32
CA THR A 51 10.98 0.65 -0.07
C THR A 51 10.80 1.89 -0.92
N SER A 52 11.68 2.05 -1.90
CA SER A 52 11.58 3.04 -2.96
C SER A 52 10.82 2.48 -4.16
N ALA A 53 10.36 3.38 -5.04
CA ALA A 53 9.72 2.98 -6.30
C ALA A 53 10.61 2.07 -7.16
N SER A 54 11.93 2.28 -7.16
CA SER A 54 12.89 1.47 -7.90
C SER A 54 12.94 0.03 -7.40
N ILE A 55 13.02 -0.18 -6.07
CA ILE A 55 13.03 -1.52 -5.47
C ILE A 55 11.72 -2.25 -5.77
N TYR A 56 10.59 -1.54 -5.69
CA TYR A 56 9.29 -2.10 -6.02
C TYR A 56 9.22 -2.54 -7.49
N GLN A 57 9.70 -1.69 -8.42
CA GLN A 57 9.70 -1.99 -9.85
C GLN A 57 10.59 -3.19 -10.21
N ASP A 58 11.75 -3.31 -9.61
CA ASP A 58 12.66 -4.45 -9.87
C ASP A 58 12.07 -5.79 -9.43
N ARG A 59 11.37 -5.82 -8.31
CA ARG A 59 10.66 -7.02 -7.82
C ARG A 59 9.44 -7.37 -8.68
N HIS A 60 8.94 -6.42 -9.50
CA HIS A 60 7.69 -6.55 -10.24
C HIS A 60 7.84 -6.66 -11.76
N LYS A 61 9.02 -7.10 -12.27
CA LYS A 61 9.22 -7.40 -13.70
C LYS A 61 8.16 -8.36 -14.25
N ILE A 62 7.73 -9.34 -13.43
CA ILE A 62 6.65 -10.26 -13.79
C ILE A 62 5.33 -9.51 -14.00
N PHE A 63 5.03 -8.51 -13.18
CA PHE A 63 3.80 -7.72 -13.29
C PHE A 63 3.83 -6.77 -14.49
N SER A 64 5.00 -6.29 -14.87
CA SER A 64 5.16 -5.54 -16.12
C SER A 64 4.81 -6.40 -17.34
N ALA A 65 5.22 -7.67 -17.33
CA ALA A 65 4.83 -8.62 -18.37
C ALA A 65 3.32 -8.93 -18.34
N MET A 66 2.72 -9.04 -17.14
CA MET A 66 1.28 -9.27 -17.01
C MET A 66 0.45 -8.06 -17.44
N THR A 67 0.89 -6.83 -17.15
CA THR A 67 0.19 -5.60 -17.58
C THR A 67 0.26 -5.40 -19.10
N ALA A 68 1.20 -6.05 -19.78
CA ALA A 68 1.25 -6.08 -21.25
C ALA A 68 0.16 -6.96 -21.87
N ILE A 69 -0.53 -7.80 -21.06
CA ILE A 69 -1.64 -8.61 -21.52
C ILE A 69 -2.87 -7.69 -21.66
N GLN A 70 -3.14 -7.25 -22.88
CA GLN A 70 -4.32 -6.45 -23.19
C GLN A 70 -5.55 -7.35 -23.30
N ARG A 71 -6.30 -7.46 -22.21
CA ARG A 71 -7.65 -8.07 -22.21
C ARG A 71 -8.65 -7.05 -21.67
N LYS A 72 -9.79 -6.91 -22.35
CA LYS A 72 -10.88 -5.99 -21.97
C LYS A 72 -11.45 -6.25 -20.55
N ASN A 73 -11.37 -7.49 -20.09
CA ASN A 73 -11.91 -7.97 -18.83
C ASN A 73 -10.84 -8.16 -17.73
N LEU A 74 -9.61 -7.68 -17.95
CA LEU A 74 -8.52 -7.75 -16.97
C LEU A 74 -8.20 -6.34 -16.47
N HIS A 75 -8.38 -6.13 -15.18
CA HIS A 75 -8.15 -4.86 -14.51
C HIS A 75 -7.06 -5.03 -13.44
N PHE A 76 -6.16 -4.06 -13.35
CA PHE A 76 -5.09 -4.04 -12.35
C PHE A 76 -5.35 -2.96 -11.32
N ILE A 77 -5.28 -3.33 -10.04
CA ILE A 77 -5.37 -2.42 -8.90
C ILE A 77 -3.98 -2.08 -8.45
N ASP A 78 -3.61 -0.81 -8.59
CA ASP A 78 -2.27 -0.31 -8.27
C ASP A 78 -2.14 0.06 -6.80
N THR A 79 -1.73 -0.90 -5.99
CA THR A 79 -1.49 -0.74 -4.55
C THR A 79 -0.33 0.22 -4.25
N PHE A 80 0.65 0.30 -5.17
CA PHE A 80 1.79 1.19 -4.99
C PHE A 80 1.37 2.66 -4.96
N SER A 81 0.46 3.08 -5.82
CA SER A 81 -0.05 4.45 -5.83
C SER A 81 -0.80 4.81 -4.56
N LEU A 82 -1.43 3.83 -3.89
CA LEU A 82 -2.12 4.04 -2.62
C LEU A 82 -1.13 4.22 -1.45
N PHE A 83 -0.21 3.28 -1.29
CA PHE A 83 0.67 3.25 -0.11
C PHE A 83 1.96 4.08 -0.28
N CYS A 84 2.37 4.35 -1.52
CA CYS A 84 3.58 5.10 -1.85
C CYS A 84 3.24 6.29 -2.76
N PRO A 85 2.47 7.27 -2.27
CA PRO A 85 2.03 8.40 -3.09
C PRO A 85 3.24 9.24 -3.54
N LYS A 86 3.10 9.88 -4.71
CA LYS A 86 4.12 10.79 -5.24
C LYS A 86 4.25 11.99 -4.28
N ARG A 87 5.45 12.22 -3.79
CA ARG A 87 5.81 13.37 -2.97
C ARG A 87 6.67 14.34 -3.77
N THR A 88 6.93 15.51 -3.20
CA THR A 88 7.75 16.57 -3.82
C THR A 88 9.24 16.23 -3.89
N ASP A 89 9.72 15.36 -2.99
CA ASP A 89 11.04 14.74 -3.05
C ASP A 89 10.99 13.57 -4.05
N ASP A 90 11.97 13.43 -4.91
CA ASP A 90 12.01 12.45 -6.02
C ASP A 90 11.92 10.97 -5.57
N GLU A 91 12.05 10.68 -4.27
CA GLU A 91 11.92 9.34 -3.74
C GLU A 91 10.47 9.04 -3.34
N ARG A 92 9.79 8.22 -4.14
CA ARG A 92 8.53 7.60 -3.76
C ARG A 92 8.79 6.57 -2.66
N ARG A 93 8.62 6.99 -1.41
CA ARG A 93 8.66 6.10 -0.25
C ARG A 93 7.24 5.78 0.20
N CYS A 94 7.07 4.56 0.71
CA CYS A 94 5.77 4.12 1.19
C CYS A 94 5.47 4.70 2.58
N LEU A 95 4.25 5.15 2.78
CA LEU A 95 3.73 5.52 4.10
C LEU A 95 3.47 4.25 4.90
N VAL A 96 3.67 4.32 6.21
CA VAL A 96 3.50 3.15 7.08
C VAL A 96 2.36 3.30 8.07
N HIS A 97 1.84 4.51 8.26
CA HIS A 97 0.69 4.78 9.12
C HIS A 97 -0.08 6.03 8.69
N GLN A 98 -1.29 6.18 9.21
CA GLN A 98 -2.07 7.41 9.20
C GLN A 98 -2.61 7.67 10.59
N ASN A 99 -2.28 8.82 11.17
CA ASN A 99 -2.72 9.23 12.51
C ASN A 99 -2.46 8.15 13.58
N GLY A 100 -1.26 7.56 13.56
CA GLY A 100 -0.87 6.48 14.49
C GLY A 100 -1.43 5.10 14.17
N ASN A 101 -2.35 4.95 13.23
CA ASN A 101 -2.87 3.64 12.80
C ASN A 101 -1.95 3.02 11.77
N PRO A 102 -1.29 1.89 12.05
CA PRO A 102 -0.36 1.26 11.12
C PRO A 102 -1.09 0.70 9.90
N PHE A 103 -0.48 0.85 8.72
CA PHE A 103 -0.98 0.21 7.49
C PHE A 103 -0.62 -1.27 7.42
N TYR A 104 0.43 -1.68 8.11
CA TYR A 104 0.97 -3.04 8.09
C TYR A 104 0.96 -3.62 9.51
N PHE A 105 0.78 -4.94 9.62
CA PHE A 105 0.97 -5.63 10.88
C PHE A 105 2.38 -6.26 11.03
N ASP A 106 3.15 -6.25 9.95
CA ASP A 106 4.57 -6.60 9.90
C ASP A 106 5.29 -5.70 8.86
N ASP A 107 6.13 -6.23 7.98
CA ASP A 107 6.87 -5.49 6.97
C ASP A 107 6.18 -5.46 5.59
N ASN A 108 5.20 -6.32 5.32
CA ASN A 108 4.59 -6.47 4.00
C ASN A 108 3.12 -6.93 3.98
N HIS A 109 2.55 -7.33 5.10
CA HIS A 109 1.14 -7.68 5.20
C HIS A 109 0.32 -6.53 5.78
N LEU A 110 -0.83 -6.26 5.19
CA LEU A 110 -1.70 -5.18 5.65
C LEU A 110 -2.34 -5.49 7.00
N SER A 111 -2.36 -4.50 7.88
CA SER A 111 -3.24 -4.48 9.05
C SER A 111 -4.71 -4.37 8.62
N ASN A 112 -5.64 -4.54 9.57
CA ASN A 112 -7.06 -4.28 9.30
C ASN A 112 -7.30 -2.85 8.80
N PHE A 113 -6.55 -1.88 9.33
CA PHE A 113 -6.65 -0.49 8.90
C PHE A 113 -6.15 -0.31 7.46
N GLY A 114 -5.00 -0.88 7.12
CA GLY A 114 -4.45 -0.84 5.76
C GLY A 114 -5.32 -1.59 4.75
N ALA A 115 -5.91 -2.72 5.14
CA ALA A 115 -6.85 -3.46 4.29
C ALA A 115 -8.13 -2.66 4.01
N ASN A 116 -8.68 -1.96 5.00
CA ASN A 116 -9.84 -1.08 4.81
C ASN A 116 -9.53 0.07 3.85
N LEU A 117 -8.35 0.69 3.97
CA LEU A 117 -7.91 1.72 3.02
C LEU A 117 -7.82 1.18 1.58
N LEU A 118 -7.33 -0.05 1.41
CA LEU A 118 -7.28 -0.68 0.09
C LEU A 118 -8.69 -0.90 -0.47
N ILE A 119 -9.63 -1.39 0.35
CA ILE A 119 -11.04 -1.59 -0.06
C ILE A 119 -11.66 -0.26 -0.47
N GLU A 120 -11.52 0.80 0.32
CA GLU A 120 -12.02 2.13 -0.02
C GLU A 120 -11.42 2.68 -1.31
N PHE A 121 -10.12 2.46 -1.52
CA PHE A 121 -9.44 2.83 -2.75
C PHE A 121 -10.01 2.08 -3.97
N MET A 122 -10.25 0.78 -3.82
CA MET A 122 -10.85 -0.04 -4.86
C MET A 122 -12.27 0.42 -5.20
N GLN A 123 -13.09 0.69 -4.20
CA GLN A 123 -14.46 1.20 -4.37
C GLN A 123 -14.50 2.53 -5.13
N LYS A 124 -13.55 3.42 -4.86
CA LYS A 124 -13.43 4.73 -5.53
C LYS A 124 -12.89 4.64 -6.95
N SER A 125 -11.88 3.78 -7.15
CA SER A 125 -11.18 3.67 -8.45
C SER A 125 -11.88 2.74 -9.43
N GLN A 126 -12.64 1.77 -8.93
CA GLN A 126 -13.33 0.75 -9.72
C GLN A 126 -14.70 0.40 -9.11
N PRO A 127 -15.66 1.34 -9.09
CA PRO A 127 -16.96 1.14 -8.45
C PRO A 127 -17.76 -0.02 -9.04
N GLN A 128 -17.45 -0.45 -10.27
CA GLN A 128 -18.08 -1.60 -10.93
C GLN A 128 -17.70 -2.96 -10.30
N LEU A 129 -16.79 -3.01 -9.32
CA LEU A 129 -16.42 -4.23 -8.61
C LEU A 129 -17.33 -4.56 -7.43
N PHE A 130 -18.10 -3.59 -7.00
CA PHE A 130 -18.98 -3.64 -5.84
C PHE A 130 -20.41 -3.31 -6.25
#